data_f29a114e9c109e9d4e47d84f439d0c80
#
_entry.id   f29a114e9c109e9d4e47d84f439d0c80
#
_cell.length_a   1.000
_cell.length_b   1.000
_cell.length_c   1.000
_cell.angle_alpha   90.00
_cell.angle_beta   90.00
_cell.angle_gamma   90.00
#
_symmetry.space_group_name_H-M   'P 1'
#
loop_
_entity.id
_entity.type
_entity.pdbx_description
1 polymer ?
#
loop_
_entity_poly.entity_id
_entity_poly.type
_entity_poly.pdbx_seq_one_letter_code
_entity_poly.pdbx_strand_id
1 'polypeptide(L)'
;MIEFKDPVIADRAWVEELFHAAGNRGCEYSFATMFLWHSAYDQKVARFQDFVLERLSGAIGPSYLFPVGRGDLKPVVEALEADAAERGEVCKLICVTPEHIGQLEALWPGQFEYTTDRFGFDYLYEIDRLADLGGKKLHAKRNHIHRFEESYPDWTVEEITAANLAECEAMDQEWNRLYRNRDGEETPAEQETLRDESQALSRAFRHYDELGLKGILIRAGGKVVAFTMGSRINEDTFDVHFEKAYSEIQGAYPIVNREFARWVRDHVPGIRYLNREDDMGVEGLRKAKESYYRGFVHNRG
;
A
#
# COMPACT_ATOMS: atom_id res chain seq x y z
N MET A 1 -17.93 -10.80 -22.60
CA MET A 1 -17.13 -9.67 -22.02
C MET A 1 -17.57 -9.44 -20.58
N ILE A 2 -16.62 -9.33 -19.65
CA ILE A 2 -16.91 -9.03 -18.23
C ILE A 2 -17.20 -7.53 -18.09
N GLU A 3 -18.25 -7.19 -17.33
CA GLU A 3 -18.59 -5.77 -17.06
C GLU A 3 -17.77 -5.23 -15.91
N PHE A 4 -16.59 -4.70 -16.23
CA PHE A 4 -15.76 -3.98 -15.29
C PHE A 4 -16.23 -2.54 -15.10
N LYS A 5 -16.19 -2.05 -13.87
CA LYS A 5 -16.57 -0.67 -13.49
C LYS A 5 -15.52 -0.04 -12.58
N ASP A 6 -15.55 1.26 -12.44
CA ASP A 6 -14.77 1.95 -11.39
C ASP A 6 -15.20 1.47 -10.01
N PRO A 7 -14.24 1.21 -9.09
CA PRO A 7 -14.59 0.87 -7.71
C PRO A 7 -15.27 2.06 -7.02
N VAL A 8 -16.34 1.78 -6.30
CA VAL A 8 -17.06 2.77 -5.48
C VAL A 8 -17.13 2.29 -4.03
N ILE A 9 -17.32 3.20 -3.08
CA ILE A 9 -17.36 2.87 -1.65
C ILE A 9 -18.34 1.72 -1.33
N ALA A 10 -19.45 1.63 -2.05
CA ALA A 10 -20.42 0.55 -1.87
C ALA A 10 -19.86 -0.86 -2.20
N ASP A 11 -18.77 -0.94 -2.94
CA ASP A 11 -18.12 -2.22 -3.26
C ASP A 11 -17.28 -2.75 -2.09
N ARG A 12 -16.91 -1.90 -1.14
CA ARG A 12 -16.01 -2.23 -0.05
C ARG A 12 -16.39 -3.52 0.68
N ALA A 13 -17.64 -3.64 1.07
CA ALA A 13 -18.08 -4.74 1.94
C ALA A 13 -17.86 -6.13 1.29
N TRP A 14 -18.26 -6.29 0.03
CA TRP A 14 -18.14 -7.57 -0.67
C TRP A 14 -16.71 -7.86 -1.12
N VAL A 15 -15.93 -6.81 -1.48
CA VAL A 15 -14.52 -6.97 -1.86
C VAL A 15 -13.68 -7.37 -0.66
N GLU A 16 -13.79 -6.66 0.46
CA GLU A 16 -13.05 -6.99 1.69
C GLU A 16 -13.41 -8.38 2.21
N GLU A 17 -14.67 -8.80 2.15
CA GLU A 17 -15.06 -10.15 2.55
C GLU A 17 -14.28 -11.23 1.78
N LEU A 18 -14.14 -11.08 0.46
CA LEU A 18 -13.44 -12.04 -0.38
C LEU A 18 -11.91 -11.94 -0.23
N PHE A 19 -11.35 -10.74 -0.14
CA PHE A 19 -9.92 -10.52 0.10
C PHE A 19 -9.47 -11.08 1.46
N HIS A 20 -10.23 -10.81 2.53
CA HIS A 20 -9.91 -11.33 3.87
C HIS A 20 -9.98 -12.86 3.90
N ALA A 21 -10.96 -13.46 3.22
CA ALA A 21 -11.08 -14.92 3.15
C ALA A 21 -9.92 -15.59 2.41
N ALA A 22 -9.32 -14.91 1.44
CA ALA A 22 -8.17 -15.42 0.70
C ALA A 22 -6.86 -15.33 1.50
N GLY A 23 -6.76 -14.43 2.48
CA GLY A 23 -5.63 -14.30 3.41
C GLY A 23 -4.33 -13.80 2.79
N ASN A 24 -4.38 -13.21 1.59
CA ASN A 24 -3.21 -12.64 0.93
C ASN A 24 -2.70 -11.40 1.71
N ARG A 25 -1.39 -11.15 1.65
CA ARG A 25 -0.72 -10.07 2.38
C ARG A 25 -0.21 -8.94 1.47
N GLY A 26 -0.35 -9.05 0.15
CA GLY A 26 0.01 -8.01 -0.80
C GLY A 26 -0.89 -6.78 -0.67
N CYS A 27 -0.35 -5.58 -0.86
CA CYS A 27 -1.11 -4.34 -0.76
C CYS A 27 -2.22 -4.25 -1.81
N GLU A 28 -2.10 -4.93 -2.93
CA GLU A 28 -3.11 -5.06 -3.98
C GLU A 28 -4.41 -5.73 -3.51
N TYR A 29 -4.36 -6.54 -2.46
CA TYR A 29 -5.54 -7.20 -1.87
C TYR A 29 -6.19 -6.36 -0.76
N SER A 30 -6.16 -5.06 -0.93
CA SER A 30 -6.80 -4.06 -0.08
C SER A 30 -7.81 -3.26 -0.90
N PHE A 31 -9.08 -3.20 -0.43
CA PHE A 31 -10.07 -2.32 -1.07
C PHE A 31 -9.64 -0.85 -1.02
N ALA A 32 -8.99 -0.44 0.06
CA ALA A 32 -8.48 0.92 0.17
C ALA A 32 -7.45 1.21 -0.92
N THR A 33 -6.46 0.33 -1.15
CA THR A 33 -5.50 0.47 -2.25
C THR A 33 -6.19 0.57 -3.60
N MET A 34 -7.11 -0.37 -3.89
CA MET A 34 -7.91 -0.35 -5.13
C MET A 34 -8.62 0.99 -5.32
N PHE A 35 -9.36 1.46 -4.31
CA PHE A 35 -10.14 2.70 -4.39
C PHE A 35 -9.26 3.94 -4.48
N LEU A 36 -8.16 3.99 -3.76
CA LEU A 36 -7.27 5.15 -3.74
C LEU A 36 -6.53 5.35 -5.06
N TRP A 37 -6.07 4.24 -5.66
CA TRP A 37 -5.18 4.28 -6.81
C TRP A 37 -5.85 3.95 -8.16
N HIS A 38 -7.17 3.63 -8.19
CA HIS A 38 -7.84 3.18 -9.41
C HIS A 38 -7.64 4.09 -10.62
N SER A 39 -7.61 5.41 -10.45
CA SER A 39 -7.44 6.32 -11.58
C SER A 39 -6.01 6.37 -12.12
N ALA A 40 -4.99 6.13 -11.28
CA ALA A 40 -3.60 6.08 -11.71
C ALA A 40 -3.31 4.86 -12.59
N TYR A 41 -3.95 3.73 -12.29
CA TYR A 41 -3.75 2.47 -13.01
C TYR A 41 -4.89 2.12 -13.96
N ASP A 42 -5.88 3.01 -14.17
CA ASP A 42 -7.14 2.71 -14.86
C ASP A 42 -7.72 1.36 -14.38
N GLN A 43 -7.74 1.20 -13.07
CA GLN A 43 -8.13 -0.03 -12.40
C GLN A 43 -9.64 -0.11 -12.28
N LYS A 44 -10.20 -1.22 -12.73
CA LYS A 44 -11.62 -1.52 -12.73
C LYS A 44 -11.88 -2.79 -11.93
N VAL A 45 -13.05 -2.91 -11.36
CA VAL A 45 -13.47 -4.06 -10.56
C VAL A 45 -14.72 -4.71 -11.13
N ALA A 46 -14.81 -6.03 -11.03
CA ALA A 46 -16.01 -6.81 -11.31
C ALA A 46 -16.14 -7.94 -10.29
N ARG A 47 -17.36 -8.39 -10.03
CA ARG A 47 -17.62 -9.64 -9.32
C ARG A 47 -18.00 -10.72 -10.33
N PHE A 48 -17.31 -11.84 -10.26
CA PHE A 48 -17.66 -13.03 -11.06
C PHE A 48 -17.77 -14.23 -10.14
N GLN A 49 -18.97 -14.77 -10.00
CA GLN A 49 -19.28 -15.74 -8.94
C GLN A 49 -18.90 -15.17 -7.56
N ASP A 50 -18.13 -15.91 -6.76
CA ASP A 50 -17.56 -15.45 -5.50
C ASP A 50 -16.08 -15.07 -5.61
N PHE A 51 -15.71 -14.40 -6.71
CA PHE A 51 -14.38 -13.87 -6.94
C PHE A 51 -14.40 -12.35 -7.19
N VAL A 52 -13.38 -11.68 -6.69
CA VAL A 52 -13.02 -10.32 -7.08
C VAL A 52 -12.16 -10.41 -8.33
N LEU A 53 -12.57 -9.73 -9.38
CA LEU A 53 -11.80 -9.56 -10.60
C LEU A 53 -11.41 -8.09 -10.73
N GLU A 54 -10.14 -7.86 -11.05
CA GLU A 54 -9.62 -6.52 -11.29
C GLU A 54 -8.91 -6.48 -12.64
N ARG A 55 -9.18 -5.44 -13.40
CA ARG A 55 -8.52 -5.17 -14.67
C ARG A 55 -7.82 -3.81 -14.60
N LEU A 56 -6.56 -3.80 -14.97
CA LEU A 56 -5.72 -2.61 -15.04
C LEU A 56 -5.31 -2.38 -16.51
N SER A 57 -5.21 -1.13 -16.92
CA SER A 57 -4.79 -0.76 -18.27
C SER A 57 -3.85 0.47 -18.32
N GLY A 58 -3.33 0.89 -17.17
CA GLY A 58 -2.37 1.98 -17.08
C GLY A 58 -1.00 1.68 -17.69
N ALA A 59 0.06 2.24 -17.12
CA ALA A 59 1.43 2.16 -17.64
C ALA A 59 1.97 0.72 -17.84
N ILE A 60 1.46 -0.25 -17.07
CA ILE A 60 1.84 -1.67 -17.19
C ILE A 60 1.14 -2.40 -18.35
N GLY A 61 0.24 -1.71 -19.07
CA GLY A 61 -0.60 -2.28 -20.12
C GLY A 61 -1.76 -3.13 -19.59
N PRO A 62 -2.62 -3.63 -20.52
CA PRO A 62 -3.77 -4.43 -20.12
C PRO A 62 -3.37 -5.67 -19.34
N SER A 63 -3.92 -5.83 -18.14
CA SER A 63 -3.64 -6.95 -17.26
C SER A 63 -4.77 -7.16 -16.27
N TYR A 64 -4.83 -8.36 -15.68
CA TYR A 64 -5.77 -8.71 -14.63
C TYR A 64 -4.98 -9.05 -13.36
N LEU A 65 -5.44 -8.57 -12.23
CA LEU A 65 -4.96 -9.08 -10.95
C LEU A 65 -5.31 -10.56 -10.84
N PHE A 66 -4.43 -11.38 -10.24
CA PHE A 66 -4.78 -12.77 -9.98
C PHE A 66 -6.09 -12.81 -9.19
N PRO A 67 -7.14 -13.51 -9.70
CA PRO A 67 -8.46 -13.47 -9.08
C PRO A 67 -8.47 -14.14 -7.71
N VAL A 68 -9.07 -13.49 -6.74
CA VAL A 68 -9.21 -14.05 -5.40
C VAL A 68 -10.67 -14.16 -4.98
N GLY A 69 -10.98 -15.24 -4.30
CA GLY A 69 -12.36 -15.51 -3.90
C GLY A 69 -12.53 -16.93 -3.37
N ARG A 70 -13.75 -17.43 -3.47
CA ARG A 70 -14.14 -18.78 -3.01
C ARG A 70 -14.70 -19.59 -4.17
N GLY A 71 -14.23 -20.83 -4.32
CA GLY A 71 -14.75 -21.76 -5.30
C GLY A 71 -13.72 -22.27 -6.30
N ASP A 72 -14.19 -22.66 -7.48
CA ASP A 72 -13.35 -23.19 -8.53
C ASP A 72 -12.69 -22.05 -9.33
N LEU A 73 -11.36 -22.03 -9.32
CA LEU A 73 -10.57 -21.05 -10.05
C LEU A 73 -10.65 -21.23 -11.57
N LYS A 74 -10.88 -22.47 -12.05
CA LYS A 74 -10.82 -22.76 -13.47
C LYS A 74 -11.78 -21.93 -14.32
N PRO A 75 -13.10 -21.89 -14.05
CA PRO A 75 -14.03 -21.08 -14.84
C PRO A 75 -13.76 -19.59 -14.74
N VAL A 76 -13.10 -19.14 -13.68
CA VAL A 76 -12.75 -17.73 -13.47
C VAL A 76 -11.62 -17.31 -14.40
N VAL A 77 -10.54 -18.09 -14.48
CA VAL A 77 -9.42 -17.82 -15.38
C VAL A 77 -9.86 -17.95 -16.84
N GLU A 78 -10.66 -18.98 -17.17
CA GLU A 78 -11.24 -19.14 -18.53
C GLU A 78 -12.10 -17.90 -18.91
N ALA A 79 -12.83 -17.31 -17.97
CA ALA A 79 -13.59 -16.08 -18.21
C ALA A 79 -12.69 -14.86 -18.45
N LEU A 80 -11.55 -14.75 -17.75
CA LEU A 80 -10.56 -13.70 -18.00
C LEU A 80 -9.88 -13.86 -19.36
N GLU A 81 -9.52 -15.08 -19.73
CA GLU A 81 -8.97 -15.40 -21.07
C GLU A 81 -9.96 -15.02 -22.18
N ALA A 82 -11.24 -15.37 -22.01
CA ALA A 82 -12.29 -15.00 -22.97
C ALA A 82 -12.48 -13.47 -23.05
N ASP A 83 -12.46 -12.77 -21.91
CA ASP A 83 -12.59 -11.31 -21.87
C ASP A 83 -11.40 -10.63 -22.57
N ALA A 84 -10.17 -11.10 -22.35
CA ALA A 84 -8.98 -10.60 -23.04
C ALA A 84 -9.06 -10.83 -24.54
N ALA A 85 -9.45 -12.03 -24.96
CA ALA A 85 -9.61 -12.39 -26.38
C ALA A 85 -10.66 -11.51 -27.08
N GLU A 86 -11.81 -11.25 -26.44
CA GLU A 86 -12.85 -10.35 -26.97
C GLU A 86 -12.36 -8.91 -27.12
N ARG A 87 -11.39 -8.48 -26.31
CA ARG A 87 -10.72 -7.17 -26.40
C ARG A 87 -9.57 -7.14 -27.40
N GLY A 88 -9.17 -8.29 -27.95
CA GLY A 88 -8.00 -8.40 -28.81
C GLY A 88 -6.67 -8.30 -28.03
N GLU A 89 -6.67 -8.67 -26.76
CA GLU A 89 -5.54 -8.61 -25.83
C GLU A 89 -5.05 -10.00 -25.46
N VAL A 90 -3.81 -10.10 -25.00
CA VAL A 90 -3.29 -11.32 -24.36
C VAL A 90 -3.71 -11.29 -22.90
N CYS A 91 -4.22 -12.43 -22.38
CA CYS A 91 -4.53 -12.54 -20.96
C CYS A 91 -3.23 -12.53 -20.16
N LYS A 92 -3.00 -11.44 -19.43
CA LYS A 92 -1.85 -11.26 -18.54
C LYS A 92 -2.34 -11.21 -17.11
N LEU A 93 -1.94 -12.17 -16.29
CA LEU A 93 -2.18 -12.15 -14.85
C LEU A 93 -0.99 -11.51 -14.14
N ILE A 94 -1.26 -10.62 -13.19
CA ILE A 94 -0.25 -9.96 -12.36
C ILE A 94 -0.51 -10.24 -10.87
N CYS A 95 0.47 -9.92 -10.03
CA CYS A 95 0.44 -10.18 -8.59
C CYS A 95 0.31 -11.67 -8.25
N VAL A 96 0.91 -12.50 -9.11
CA VAL A 96 0.88 -13.96 -9.01
C VAL A 96 1.92 -14.41 -8.00
N THR A 97 1.49 -15.03 -6.92
CA THR A 97 2.37 -15.59 -5.89
C THR A 97 2.84 -17.00 -6.27
N PRO A 98 3.90 -17.56 -5.62
CA PRO A 98 4.28 -18.95 -5.83
C PRO A 98 3.15 -19.96 -5.59
N GLU A 99 2.23 -19.67 -4.65
CA GLU A 99 1.03 -20.48 -4.42
C GLU A 99 0.07 -20.42 -5.62
N HIS A 100 -0.13 -19.23 -6.17
CA HIS A 100 -0.95 -19.04 -7.37
C HIS A 100 -0.35 -19.74 -8.59
N ILE A 101 0.97 -19.71 -8.76
CA ILE A 101 1.68 -20.50 -9.79
C ILE A 101 1.35 -21.99 -9.63
N GLY A 102 1.44 -22.52 -8.40
CA GLY A 102 1.08 -23.91 -8.13
C GLY A 102 -0.36 -24.26 -8.51
N GLN A 103 -1.31 -23.36 -8.30
CA GLN A 103 -2.71 -23.53 -8.68
C GLN A 103 -2.88 -23.52 -10.22
N LEU A 104 -2.24 -22.58 -10.91
CA LEU A 104 -2.26 -22.49 -12.37
C LEU A 104 -1.64 -23.73 -13.02
N GLU A 105 -0.47 -24.16 -12.55
CA GLU A 105 0.21 -25.35 -13.07
C GLU A 105 -0.55 -26.65 -12.80
N ALA A 106 -1.33 -26.73 -11.72
CA ALA A 106 -2.19 -27.87 -11.47
C ALA A 106 -3.38 -27.95 -12.43
N LEU A 107 -3.89 -26.80 -12.89
CA LEU A 107 -5.04 -26.72 -13.80
C LEU A 107 -4.62 -26.73 -15.29
N TRP A 108 -3.50 -26.09 -15.62
CA TRP A 108 -2.99 -25.92 -16.98
C TRP A 108 -1.48 -26.11 -17.05
N PRO A 109 -0.97 -27.36 -16.91
CA PRO A 109 0.47 -27.62 -16.87
C PRO A 109 1.20 -27.05 -18.10
N GLY A 110 2.18 -26.17 -17.86
CA GLY A 110 3.04 -25.62 -18.90
C GLY A 110 2.35 -24.69 -19.91
N GLN A 111 1.17 -24.17 -19.60
CA GLN A 111 0.46 -23.23 -20.50
C GLN A 111 0.73 -21.76 -20.19
N PHE A 112 1.29 -21.46 -19.03
CA PHE A 112 1.63 -20.09 -18.63
C PHE A 112 3.14 -19.84 -18.69
N GLU A 113 3.51 -18.65 -19.09
CA GLU A 113 4.86 -18.12 -19.03
C GLU A 113 4.96 -17.17 -17.83
N TYR A 114 5.98 -17.34 -16.98
CA TYR A 114 6.14 -16.56 -15.75
C TYR A 114 7.33 -15.62 -15.84
N THR A 115 7.10 -14.37 -15.47
CA THR A 115 8.16 -13.37 -15.35
C THR A 115 8.15 -12.76 -13.95
N THR A 116 9.28 -12.30 -13.48
CA THR A 116 9.41 -11.67 -12.15
C THR A 116 9.95 -10.26 -12.28
N ASP A 117 9.24 -9.32 -11.69
CA ASP A 117 9.69 -7.93 -11.57
C ASP A 117 9.99 -7.57 -10.12
N ARG A 118 11.25 -7.18 -9.85
CA ARG A 118 11.69 -6.78 -8.52
C ARG A 118 11.00 -5.51 -8.01
N PHE A 119 10.57 -4.64 -8.90
CA PHE A 119 9.94 -3.35 -8.55
C PHE A 119 8.55 -3.52 -7.90
N GLY A 120 7.86 -4.62 -8.25
CA GLY A 120 6.57 -4.95 -7.67
C GLY A 120 6.61 -5.75 -6.37
N PHE A 121 7.75 -5.79 -5.65
CA PHE A 121 7.85 -6.53 -4.40
C PHE A 121 7.48 -5.65 -3.21
N ASP A 122 6.47 -6.07 -2.47
CA ASP A 122 6.09 -5.44 -1.21
C ASP A 122 7.15 -5.67 -0.12
N TYR A 123 7.25 -4.69 0.76
CA TYR A 123 8.09 -4.76 1.95
C TYR A 123 7.24 -5.11 3.18
N LEU A 124 7.28 -6.38 3.56
CA LEU A 124 6.55 -6.91 4.70
C LEU A 124 7.48 -7.02 5.92
N TYR A 125 7.04 -6.51 7.07
CA TYR A 125 7.80 -6.51 8.33
C TYR A 125 6.97 -7.12 9.46
N GLU A 126 7.61 -7.86 10.33
CA GLU A 126 7.03 -8.18 11.63
C GLU A 126 6.81 -6.87 12.41
N ILE A 127 5.60 -6.70 12.94
CA ILE A 127 5.20 -5.44 13.60
C ILE A 127 6.10 -5.12 14.80
N ASP A 128 6.48 -6.11 15.61
CA ASP A 128 7.36 -5.93 16.74
C ASP A 128 8.73 -5.39 16.34
N ARG A 129 9.22 -5.77 15.17
CA ARG A 129 10.49 -5.25 14.65
C ARG A 129 10.47 -3.75 14.41
N LEU A 130 9.37 -3.22 13.88
CA LEU A 130 9.20 -1.79 13.64
C LEU A 130 8.84 -1.04 14.93
N ALA A 131 8.04 -1.64 15.80
CA ALA A 131 7.62 -1.05 17.06
C ALA A 131 8.76 -0.92 18.08
N ASP A 132 9.63 -1.92 18.17
CA ASP A 132 10.68 -2.01 19.20
C ASP A 132 12.05 -1.58 18.68
N LEU A 133 12.27 -1.65 17.37
CA LEU A 133 13.54 -1.32 16.71
C LEU A 133 14.74 -2.05 17.37
N GLY A 134 14.55 -3.30 17.78
CA GLY A 134 15.53 -4.08 18.55
C GLY A 134 16.80 -4.44 17.76
N GLY A 135 17.88 -4.74 18.50
CA GLY A 135 19.13 -5.25 17.97
C GLY A 135 20.09 -4.19 17.42
N LYS A 136 21.32 -4.65 17.10
CA LYS A 136 22.42 -3.77 16.64
C LYS A 136 22.15 -3.10 15.29
N LYS A 137 21.48 -3.82 14.38
CA LYS A 137 21.21 -3.36 13.01
C LYS A 137 20.31 -2.11 12.98
N LEU A 138 19.40 -1.96 13.95
CA LEU A 138 18.48 -0.81 14.02
C LEU A 138 18.95 0.29 14.97
N HIS A 139 20.20 0.22 15.45
CA HIS A 139 20.77 1.24 16.34
C HIS A 139 20.73 2.65 15.75
N ALA A 140 21.03 2.78 14.45
CA ALA A 140 20.97 4.07 13.78
C ALA A 140 19.56 4.68 13.79
N LYS A 141 18.50 3.86 13.62
CA LYS A 141 17.12 4.33 13.70
C LYS A 141 16.78 4.84 15.09
N ARG A 142 17.16 4.09 16.14
CA ARG A 142 16.98 4.54 17.54
C ARG A 142 17.71 5.84 17.82
N ASN A 143 18.94 6.02 17.30
CA ASN A 143 19.69 7.26 17.47
C ASN A 143 19.01 8.46 16.79
N HIS A 144 18.44 8.26 15.58
CA HIS A 144 17.68 9.33 14.91
C HIS A 144 16.44 9.72 15.71
N ILE A 145 15.73 8.74 16.28
CA ILE A 145 14.56 9.00 17.11
C ILE A 145 14.97 9.72 18.40
N HIS A 146 16.03 9.27 19.06
CA HIS A 146 16.54 9.92 20.28
C HIS A 146 16.88 11.40 20.04
N ARG A 147 17.56 11.70 18.93
CA ARG A 147 17.85 13.10 18.57
C ARG A 147 16.58 13.92 18.29
N PHE A 148 15.56 13.31 17.71
CA PHE A 148 14.27 13.96 17.54
C PHE A 148 13.65 14.29 18.91
N GLU A 149 13.61 13.31 19.82
CA GLU A 149 13.06 13.46 21.18
C GLU A 149 13.83 14.53 22.00
N GLU A 150 15.14 14.61 21.84
CA GLU A 150 15.96 15.66 22.46
C GLU A 150 15.70 17.06 21.86
N SER A 151 15.50 17.14 20.54
CA SER A 151 15.27 18.41 19.84
C SER A 151 13.86 18.96 20.06
N TYR A 152 12.90 18.08 20.30
CA TYR A 152 11.48 18.41 20.48
C TYR A 152 10.92 17.75 21.73
N PRO A 153 11.29 18.22 22.95
CA PRO A 153 10.84 17.58 24.20
C PRO A 153 9.33 17.68 24.43
N ASP A 154 8.64 18.52 23.66
CA ASP A 154 7.19 18.72 23.66
C ASP A 154 6.44 17.86 22.62
N TRP A 155 7.13 16.96 21.93
CA TRP A 155 6.49 16.13 20.89
C TRP A 155 5.39 15.22 21.46
N THR A 156 4.36 15.01 20.65
CA THR A 156 3.24 14.12 20.99
C THR A 156 2.84 13.26 19.81
N VAL A 157 2.18 12.13 20.11
CA VAL A 157 1.48 11.27 19.15
C VAL A 157 -0.01 11.46 19.33
N GLU A 158 -0.72 11.68 18.24
CA GLU A 158 -2.17 11.80 18.24
C GLU A 158 -2.75 10.83 17.21
N GLU A 159 -3.87 10.18 17.55
CA GLU A 159 -4.65 9.44 16.56
C GLU A 159 -5.29 10.42 15.57
N ILE A 160 -5.27 10.07 14.27
CA ILE A 160 -5.97 10.86 13.26
C ILE A 160 -7.47 10.61 13.39
N THR A 161 -8.19 11.69 13.56
CA THR A 161 -9.66 11.72 13.67
C THR A 161 -10.22 12.87 12.84
N ALA A 162 -11.53 12.96 12.69
CA ALA A 162 -12.17 14.09 12.01
C ALA A 162 -11.76 15.46 12.57
N ALA A 163 -11.33 15.53 13.84
CA ALA A 163 -10.94 16.78 14.49
C ALA A 163 -9.57 17.33 14.02
N ASN A 164 -8.65 16.45 13.61
CA ASN A 164 -7.28 16.85 13.22
C ASN A 164 -6.90 16.43 11.79
N LEU A 165 -7.79 15.77 11.06
CA LEU A 165 -7.56 15.33 9.68
C LEU A 165 -7.17 16.49 8.75
N ALA A 166 -7.80 17.65 8.92
CA ALA A 166 -7.48 18.84 8.13
C ALA A 166 -6.05 19.38 8.38
N GLU A 167 -5.48 19.14 9.56
CA GLU A 167 -4.09 19.51 9.83
C GLU A 167 -3.11 18.59 9.08
N CYS A 168 -3.45 17.30 8.93
CA CYS A 168 -2.67 16.38 8.10
C CYS A 168 -2.72 16.78 6.62
N GLU A 169 -3.88 17.17 6.12
CA GLU A 169 -4.05 17.66 4.75
C GLU A 169 -3.24 18.95 4.53
N ALA A 170 -3.28 19.89 5.47
CA ALA A 170 -2.48 21.11 5.39
C ALA A 170 -0.98 20.81 5.40
N MET A 171 -0.54 19.84 6.22
CA MET A 171 0.86 19.39 6.25
C MET A 171 1.27 18.78 4.92
N ASP A 172 0.44 17.96 4.27
CA ASP A 172 0.71 17.39 2.94
C ASP A 172 0.83 18.47 1.87
N GLN A 173 -0.06 19.46 1.86
CA GLN A 173 -0.01 20.59 0.92
C GLN A 173 1.31 21.36 1.07
N GLU A 174 1.74 21.64 2.31
CA GLU A 174 3.02 22.30 2.56
C GLU A 174 4.21 21.40 2.18
N TRP A 175 4.16 20.12 2.47
CA TRP A 175 5.17 19.13 2.05
C TRP A 175 5.34 19.13 0.53
N ASN A 176 4.23 19.08 -0.23
CA ASN A 176 4.25 19.14 -1.69
C ASN A 176 4.84 20.46 -2.21
N ARG A 177 4.51 21.59 -1.56
CA ARG A 177 5.07 22.90 -1.91
C ARG A 177 6.59 22.94 -1.69
N LEU A 178 7.08 22.43 -0.57
CA LEU A 178 8.50 22.38 -0.24
C LEU A 178 9.26 21.41 -1.17
N TYR A 179 8.65 20.28 -1.49
CA TYR A 179 9.26 19.29 -2.37
C TYR A 179 9.48 19.85 -3.79
N ARG A 180 8.48 20.51 -4.37
CA ARG A 180 8.57 21.13 -5.70
C ARG A 180 9.56 22.30 -5.77
N ASN A 181 9.89 22.92 -4.66
CA ASN A 181 10.83 24.03 -4.58
C ASN A 181 12.27 23.57 -4.30
N ARG A 182 12.55 22.27 -4.29
CA ARG A 182 13.91 21.76 -4.17
C ARG A 182 14.68 22.00 -5.47
N ASP A 183 15.97 22.32 -5.35
CA ASP A 183 16.86 22.48 -6.47
C ASP A 183 17.02 21.12 -7.21
N GLY A 184 16.42 20.97 -8.35
CA GLY A 184 16.46 19.79 -9.20
C GLY A 184 15.29 19.82 -10.19
N GLU A 185 15.56 19.51 -11.46
CA GLU A 185 14.49 19.31 -12.44
C GLU A 185 13.89 17.93 -12.22
N GLU A 186 12.61 17.90 -11.81
CA GLU A 186 11.84 16.65 -11.75
C GLU A 186 11.65 16.09 -13.15
N THR A 187 11.88 14.80 -13.30
CA THR A 187 11.53 14.10 -14.55
C THR A 187 10.00 14.04 -14.74
N PRO A 188 9.50 13.95 -15.98
CA PRO A 188 8.07 13.79 -16.21
C PRO A 188 7.45 12.60 -15.46
N ALA A 189 8.19 11.50 -15.29
CA ALA A 189 7.74 10.33 -14.55
C ALA A 189 7.62 10.63 -13.04
N GLU A 190 8.56 11.36 -12.44
CA GLU A 190 8.48 11.77 -11.04
C GLU A 190 7.30 12.72 -10.80
N GLN A 191 7.05 13.65 -11.73
CA GLN A 191 5.89 14.56 -11.66
C GLN A 191 4.57 13.80 -11.74
N GLU A 192 4.48 12.76 -12.58
CA GLU A 192 3.29 11.91 -12.69
C GLU A 192 3.07 11.12 -11.39
N THR A 193 4.10 10.48 -10.87
CA THR A 193 4.05 9.74 -9.60
C THR A 193 3.58 10.63 -8.43
N LEU A 194 4.13 11.83 -8.30
CA LEU A 194 3.73 12.79 -7.26
C LEU A 194 2.28 13.27 -7.43
N ARG A 195 1.84 13.44 -8.67
CA ARG A 195 0.45 13.81 -8.94
C ARG A 195 -0.51 12.70 -8.55
N ASP A 196 -0.19 11.46 -8.92
CA ASP A 196 -1.02 10.29 -8.61
C ASP A 196 -1.08 10.04 -7.11
N GLU A 197 0.05 10.13 -6.41
CA GLU A 197 0.09 10.06 -4.94
C GLU A 197 -0.75 11.17 -4.29
N SER A 198 -0.65 12.40 -4.78
CA SER A 198 -1.43 13.53 -4.27
C SER A 198 -2.94 13.33 -4.47
N GLN A 199 -3.35 12.75 -5.59
CA GLN A 199 -4.75 12.41 -5.85
C GLN A 199 -5.23 11.27 -4.93
N ALA A 200 -4.43 10.22 -4.77
CA ALA A 200 -4.74 9.11 -3.89
C ALA A 200 -4.88 9.58 -2.43
N LEU A 201 -3.95 10.41 -1.96
CA LEU A 201 -3.99 10.96 -0.61
C LEU A 201 -5.18 11.92 -0.40
N SER A 202 -5.54 12.73 -1.40
CA SER A 202 -6.76 13.55 -1.35
C SER A 202 -8.04 12.72 -1.22
N ARG A 203 -8.11 11.55 -1.90
CA ARG A 203 -9.22 10.60 -1.72
C ARG A 203 -9.19 9.99 -0.32
N ALA A 204 -8.01 9.66 0.20
CA ALA A 204 -7.86 9.12 1.55
C ALA A 204 -8.39 10.11 2.62
N PHE A 205 -8.06 11.38 2.52
CA PHE A 205 -8.62 12.40 3.43
C PHE A 205 -10.13 12.53 3.32
N ARG A 206 -10.66 12.51 2.10
CA ARG A 206 -12.11 12.66 1.85
C ARG A 206 -12.93 11.47 2.34
N HIS A 207 -12.39 10.26 2.24
CA HIS A 207 -13.07 9.01 2.53
C HIS A 207 -12.45 8.25 3.71
N TYR A 208 -11.78 8.98 4.63
CA TYR A 208 -10.99 8.39 5.72
C TYR A 208 -11.77 7.35 6.53
N ASP A 209 -12.97 7.74 7.01
CA ASP A 209 -13.82 6.85 7.81
C ASP A 209 -14.48 5.77 6.94
N GLU A 210 -14.95 6.13 5.74
CA GLU A 210 -15.62 5.20 4.83
C GLU A 210 -14.71 4.06 4.35
N LEU A 211 -13.40 4.33 4.20
CA LEU A 211 -12.37 3.33 3.86
C LEU A 211 -11.86 2.57 5.10
N GLY A 212 -12.29 2.96 6.31
CA GLY A 212 -11.81 2.35 7.55
C GLY A 212 -10.33 2.63 7.83
N LEU A 213 -9.81 3.74 7.30
CA LEU A 213 -8.43 4.13 7.52
C LEU A 213 -8.17 4.41 9.00
N LYS A 214 -6.96 4.09 9.43
CA LYS A 214 -6.42 4.40 10.75
C LYS A 214 -5.07 5.06 10.58
N GLY A 215 -4.78 6.04 11.40
CA GLY A 215 -3.52 6.77 11.31
C GLY A 215 -3.17 7.48 12.57
N ILE A 216 -1.93 7.94 12.62
CA ILE A 216 -1.40 8.82 13.65
C ILE A 216 -0.70 10.03 13.02
N LEU A 217 -0.63 11.09 13.77
CA LEU A 217 0.22 12.24 13.49
C LEU A 217 1.23 12.45 14.62
N ILE A 218 2.37 13.05 14.28
CA ILE A 218 3.37 13.51 15.24
C ILE A 218 3.32 15.02 15.26
N ARG A 219 3.18 15.56 16.47
CA ARG A 219 3.23 17.01 16.71
C ARG A 219 4.50 17.36 17.44
N ALA A 220 5.19 18.41 16.99
CA ALA A 220 6.38 18.95 17.62
C ALA A 220 6.41 20.48 17.45
N GLY A 221 6.74 21.21 18.49
CA GLY A 221 6.70 22.68 18.46
C GLY A 221 5.31 23.22 18.11
N GLY A 222 4.24 22.56 18.53
CA GLY A 222 2.87 22.93 18.25
C GLY A 222 2.37 22.67 16.82
N LYS A 223 3.17 22.03 15.95
CA LYS A 223 2.83 21.77 14.54
C LYS A 223 2.82 20.27 14.22
N VAL A 224 2.00 19.85 13.27
CA VAL A 224 2.09 18.51 12.69
C VAL A 224 3.35 18.45 11.84
N VAL A 225 4.27 17.53 12.18
CA VAL A 225 5.56 17.37 11.50
C VAL A 225 5.67 16.06 10.73
N ALA A 226 4.79 15.11 11.02
CA ALA A 226 4.64 13.86 10.30
C ALA A 226 3.26 13.28 10.51
N PHE A 227 2.78 12.49 9.55
CA PHE A 227 1.61 11.65 9.70
C PHE A 227 1.76 10.38 8.88
N THR A 228 0.97 9.38 9.24
CA THR A 228 0.88 8.11 8.50
C THR A 228 -0.51 7.55 8.65
N MET A 229 -0.98 6.83 7.62
CA MET A 229 -2.27 6.17 7.65
C MET A 229 -2.27 4.90 6.81
N GLY A 230 -3.15 3.99 7.17
CA GLY A 230 -3.29 2.73 6.51
C GLY A 230 -4.59 2.02 6.83
N SER A 231 -4.71 0.78 6.40
CA SER A 231 -5.88 -0.07 6.64
C SER A 231 -5.51 -1.54 6.80
N ARG A 232 -6.42 -2.33 7.33
CA ARG A 232 -6.26 -3.77 7.44
C ARG A 232 -6.38 -4.43 6.06
N ILE A 233 -5.44 -5.31 5.70
CA ILE A 233 -5.54 -6.18 4.52
C ILE A 233 -6.31 -7.47 4.87
N ASN A 234 -5.90 -8.13 5.95
CA ASN A 234 -6.48 -9.39 6.41
C ASN A 234 -6.36 -9.54 7.93
N GLU A 235 -6.53 -10.75 8.48
CA GLU A 235 -6.54 -10.99 9.93
C GLU A 235 -5.20 -10.64 10.60
N ASP A 236 -4.06 -10.81 9.91
CA ASP A 236 -2.73 -10.66 10.49
C ASP A 236 -1.88 -9.54 9.88
N THR A 237 -2.35 -8.86 8.84
CA THR A 237 -1.58 -7.87 8.08
C THR A 237 -2.29 -6.52 8.00
N PHE A 238 -1.56 -5.46 8.26
CA PHE A 238 -1.99 -4.07 8.11
C PHE A 238 -1.12 -3.35 7.09
N ASP A 239 -1.73 -2.61 6.19
CA ASP A 239 -1.08 -1.87 5.13
C ASP A 239 -0.86 -0.41 5.51
N VAL A 240 0.32 0.12 5.19
CA VAL A 240 0.69 1.52 5.40
C VAL A 240 0.64 2.22 4.04
N HIS A 241 -0.50 2.84 3.73
CA HIS A 241 -0.73 3.50 2.44
C HIS A 241 0.08 4.79 2.28
N PHE A 242 0.17 5.59 3.32
CA PHE A 242 0.88 6.87 3.28
C PHE A 242 1.70 7.08 4.54
N GLU A 243 2.92 7.57 4.35
CA GLU A 243 3.79 8.02 5.43
C GLU A 243 4.51 9.30 4.96
N LYS A 244 4.19 10.43 5.58
CA LYS A 244 4.73 11.74 5.27
C LYS A 244 5.41 12.36 6.49
N ALA A 245 6.59 12.92 6.28
CA ALA A 245 7.31 13.68 7.29
C ALA A 245 8.14 14.77 6.62
N TYR A 246 8.41 15.87 7.33
CA TYR A 246 9.36 16.85 6.84
C TYR A 246 10.78 16.29 6.92
N SER A 247 11.45 16.20 5.77
CA SER A 247 12.78 15.61 5.66
C SER A 247 13.88 16.41 6.35
N GLU A 248 13.69 17.71 6.51
CA GLU A 248 14.57 18.61 7.27
C GLU A 248 14.49 18.40 8.78
N ILE A 249 13.44 17.75 9.28
CA ILE A 249 13.29 17.39 10.68
C ILE A 249 13.92 16.03 10.91
N GLN A 250 15.12 16.05 11.48
CA GLN A 250 15.86 14.82 11.74
C GLN A 250 15.07 13.87 12.64
N GLY A 251 14.88 12.64 12.19
CA GLY A 251 14.19 11.60 12.96
C GLY A 251 12.68 11.57 12.79
N ALA A 252 12.06 12.51 12.03
CA ALA A 252 10.62 12.55 11.83
C ALA A 252 10.06 11.29 11.15
N TYR A 253 10.69 10.78 10.09
CA TYR A 253 10.31 9.51 9.46
C TYR A 253 10.48 8.30 10.39
N PRO A 254 11.64 8.07 11.03
CA PRO A 254 11.79 6.97 11.97
C PRO A 254 10.80 6.98 13.14
N ILE A 255 10.49 8.16 13.70
CA ILE A 255 9.58 8.21 14.84
C ILE A 255 8.13 7.95 14.43
N VAL A 256 7.63 8.51 13.32
CA VAL A 256 6.26 8.24 12.87
C VAL A 256 6.07 6.77 12.52
N ASN A 257 7.06 6.14 11.89
CA ASN A 257 7.04 4.71 11.59
C ASN A 257 6.99 3.84 12.85
N ARG A 258 7.86 4.12 13.86
CA ARG A 258 7.86 3.40 15.14
C ARG A 258 6.53 3.57 15.87
N GLU A 259 6.07 4.78 16.01
CA GLU A 259 4.86 5.07 16.77
C GLU A 259 3.62 4.49 16.10
N PHE A 260 3.57 4.47 14.76
CA PHE A 260 2.46 3.83 14.06
C PHE A 260 2.48 2.31 14.24
N ALA A 261 3.63 1.68 14.15
CA ALA A 261 3.75 0.25 14.44
C ALA A 261 3.27 -0.09 15.86
N ARG A 262 3.63 0.73 16.85
CA ARG A 262 3.15 0.60 18.23
C ARG A 262 1.65 0.79 18.33
N TRP A 263 1.13 1.86 17.70
CA TRP A 263 -0.30 2.15 17.72
C TRP A 263 -1.11 1.00 17.11
N VAL A 264 -0.71 0.50 15.94
CA VAL A 264 -1.39 -0.63 15.27
C VAL A 264 -1.32 -1.88 16.15
N ARG A 265 -0.16 -2.21 16.72
CA ARG A 265 -0.01 -3.36 17.62
C ARG A 265 -0.96 -3.31 18.82
N ASP A 266 -1.13 -2.12 19.37
CA ASP A 266 -1.89 -1.92 20.61
C ASP A 266 -3.40 -1.76 20.36
N HIS A 267 -3.82 -1.29 19.18
CA HIS A 267 -5.22 -0.93 18.89
C HIS A 267 -5.89 -1.79 17.82
N VAL A 268 -5.12 -2.51 16.99
CA VAL A 268 -5.68 -3.34 15.90
C VAL A 268 -5.42 -4.81 16.19
N PRO A 269 -6.39 -5.55 16.76
CA PRO A 269 -6.18 -6.92 17.21
C PRO A 269 -5.73 -7.86 16.09
N GLY A 270 -4.82 -8.79 16.40
CA GLY A 270 -4.39 -9.85 15.51
C GLY A 270 -3.28 -9.49 14.53
N ILE A 271 -2.94 -8.23 14.36
CA ILE A 271 -1.90 -7.81 13.41
C ILE A 271 -0.53 -8.27 13.87
N ARG A 272 0.16 -8.97 12.97
CA ARG A 272 1.53 -9.46 13.12
C ARG A 272 2.49 -8.83 12.14
N TYR A 273 1.98 -8.36 11.00
CA TYR A 273 2.77 -7.81 9.90
C TYR A 273 2.28 -6.42 9.51
N LEU A 274 3.25 -5.55 9.19
CA LEU A 274 3.01 -4.31 8.48
C LEU A 274 3.53 -4.46 7.05
N ASN A 275 2.64 -4.27 6.07
CA ASN A 275 3.01 -4.08 4.69
C ASN A 275 3.29 -2.59 4.47
N ARG A 276 4.42 -2.24 3.87
CA ARG A 276 4.79 -0.86 3.54
C ARG A 276 4.88 -0.69 2.02
N GLU A 277 4.15 -1.49 1.29
CA GLU A 277 4.05 -1.49 -0.16
C GLU A 277 5.42 -1.63 -0.86
N ASP A 278 5.48 -1.46 -2.16
CA ASP A 278 6.70 -1.57 -2.97
C ASP A 278 7.59 -0.30 -2.91
N ASP A 279 8.70 -0.30 -3.64
CA ASP A 279 9.61 0.84 -3.74
C ASP A 279 9.48 1.61 -5.08
N MET A 280 8.51 1.25 -5.92
CA MET A 280 8.23 1.86 -7.22
C MET A 280 9.47 2.00 -8.14
N GLY A 281 10.53 1.23 -7.89
CA GLY A 281 11.82 1.36 -8.57
C GLY A 281 12.67 2.56 -8.13
N VAL A 282 12.22 3.35 -7.15
CA VAL A 282 12.93 4.53 -6.64
C VAL A 282 14.01 4.11 -5.66
N GLU A 283 15.28 4.36 -6.02
CA GLU A 283 16.46 3.91 -5.22
C GLU A 283 16.45 4.48 -3.79
N GLY A 284 16.06 5.74 -3.62
CA GLY A 284 15.95 6.37 -2.30
C GLY A 284 14.91 5.71 -1.40
N LEU A 285 13.75 5.38 -1.97
CA LEU A 285 12.67 4.68 -1.27
C LEU A 285 13.08 3.25 -0.93
N ARG A 286 13.72 2.56 -1.86
CA ARG A 286 14.31 1.23 -1.64
C ARG A 286 15.28 1.22 -0.47
N LYS A 287 16.27 2.11 -0.47
CA LYS A 287 17.24 2.25 0.63
C LYS A 287 16.56 2.53 1.96
N ALA A 288 15.54 3.40 1.97
CA ALA A 288 14.77 3.70 3.18
C ALA A 288 14.06 2.46 3.72
N LYS A 289 13.35 1.70 2.86
CA LYS A 289 12.64 0.48 3.25
C LYS A 289 13.62 -0.63 3.66
N GLU A 290 14.65 -0.89 2.90
CA GLU A 290 15.68 -1.90 3.22
C GLU A 290 16.44 -1.61 4.52
N SER A 291 16.57 -0.33 4.91
CA SER A 291 17.25 0.07 6.14
C SER A 291 16.60 -0.42 7.43
N TYR A 292 15.38 -0.93 7.36
CA TYR A 292 14.70 -1.61 8.48
C TYR A 292 14.95 -3.12 8.50
N TYR A 293 15.75 -3.66 7.55
CA TYR A 293 16.13 -5.08 7.49
C TYR A 293 14.90 -6.01 7.49
N ARG A 294 14.17 -6.00 6.40
CA ARG A 294 12.95 -6.78 6.16
C ARG A 294 13.04 -8.24 6.58
N GLY A 295 11.94 -8.78 7.07
CA GLY A 295 11.76 -10.20 7.30
C GLY A 295 11.37 -10.97 6.03
N PHE A 296 10.48 -10.37 5.21
CA PHE A 296 9.96 -10.98 3.99
C PHE A 296 9.76 -9.92 2.91
N VAL A 297 9.84 -10.35 1.66
CA VAL A 297 9.44 -9.61 0.46
C VAL A 297 8.39 -10.46 -0.21
N HIS A 298 7.18 -9.94 -0.35
CA HIS A 298 6.15 -10.62 -1.11
C HIS A 298 6.39 -10.34 -2.59
N ASN A 299 6.31 -11.38 -3.42
CA ASN A 299 6.46 -11.25 -4.86
C ASN A 299 5.11 -10.89 -5.45
N ARG A 300 5.05 -9.80 -6.19
CA ARG A 300 3.90 -9.50 -7.04
C ARG A 300 3.95 -10.27 -8.38
N GLY A 301 4.93 -11.13 -8.58
CA GLY A 301 5.10 -12.12 -9.64
C GLY A 301 4.97 -11.63 -11.07
#